data_68920ec0d54c42714b22f66b18825c97
#
_entry.id   68920ec0d54c42714b22f66b18825c97
#
_cell.length_a   1.000
_cell.length_b   1.000
_cell.length_c   1.000
_cell.angle_alpha   90.00
_cell.angle_beta   90.00
_cell.angle_gamma   90.00
#
_symmetry.space_group_name_H-M   'P 1'
#
loop_
_entity.id
_entity.type
_entity.pdbx_description
1 polymer ?
#
loop_
_entity_poly.entity_id
_entity_poly.type
_entity_poly.pdbx_seq_one_letter_code
_entity_poly.pdbx_strand_id
1 'polypeptide(L)'
;MRGAVARPPYAAAPRALRAPSVSFRLTILGKSPSWQDRDGACSGYLLELPALSLLMDCGNGVFAKLRRHHDYERVDAVILSHLHADHVLDLVPFAYALRFGPRLRSDRPLLHAPPGARTALRRLCGAWGSETLIEDAFELREYDPSGALELDGVRVRFQPVPHYVPAYALELCAGDARRRLVFSADCGANDELVEFARGAQLLLIEATRLDEYEDDDEPPGHLTAAQAGAIGQRAAVDRVVLTHFSDQLDAAQLRAKAEAAFGRAVELAAEGERYDV
;
A
#
# COMPACT_ATOMS: atom_id res chain seq x y z
N MET A 1 -11.81 57.03 52.06
CA MET A 1 -12.30 55.69 51.71
C MET A 1 -12.23 55.52 50.17
N ARG A 2 -11.32 54.71 49.70
CA ARG A 2 -11.17 54.44 48.24
C ARG A 2 -11.70 53.03 47.97
N GLY A 3 -12.79 52.96 47.19
CA GLY A 3 -13.45 51.72 46.86
C GLY A 3 -12.59 50.88 45.90
N ALA A 4 -12.40 49.61 46.27
CA ALA A 4 -11.74 48.62 45.45
C ALA A 4 -12.66 48.15 44.33
N VAL A 5 -12.25 48.34 43.06
CA VAL A 5 -12.93 47.81 41.89
C VAL A 5 -12.50 46.35 41.72
N ALA A 6 -13.44 45.43 41.89
CA ALA A 6 -13.25 44.00 41.64
C ALA A 6 -13.09 43.74 40.14
N ARG A 7 -12.00 43.05 39.73
CA ARG A 7 -11.82 42.56 38.35
C ARG A 7 -12.73 41.34 38.12
N PRO A 8 -13.37 41.22 36.95
CA PRO A 8 -14.14 40.04 36.61
C PRO A 8 -13.23 38.83 36.38
N PRO A 9 -13.71 37.58 36.64
CA PRO A 9 -12.91 36.39 36.48
C PRO A 9 -12.63 36.12 34.99
N TYR A 10 -11.39 35.75 34.70
CA TYR A 10 -10.92 35.36 33.39
C TYR A 10 -11.70 34.17 32.87
N ALA A 11 -12.53 34.36 31.83
CA ALA A 11 -13.21 33.26 31.14
C ALA A 11 -12.16 32.45 30.36
N ALA A 12 -11.97 31.20 30.78
CA ALA A 12 -11.11 30.28 30.04
C ALA A 12 -11.66 30.09 28.62
N ALA A 13 -10.81 30.28 27.63
CA ALA A 13 -11.14 30.01 26.22
C ALA A 13 -11.59 28.55 26.05
N PRO A 14 -12.61 28.28 25.23
CA PRO A 14 -13.07 26.92 24.99
C PRO A 14 -11.92 26.11 24.40
N ARG A 15 -11.61 24.98 25.06
CA ARG A 15 -10.65 24.00 24.60
C ARG A 15 -11.17 23.43 23.27
N ALA A 16 -10.54 23.74 22.16
CA ALA A 16 -10.88 23.18 20.88
C ALA A 16 -10.92 21.64 21.01
N LEU A 17 -12.08 21.06 20.79
CA LEU A 17 -12.24 19.61 20.71
C LEU A 17 -11.36 19.15 19.55
N ARG A 18 -10.24 18.48 19.84
CA ARG A 18 -9.47 17.78 18.84
C ARG A 18 -10.42 16.76 18.19
N ALA A 19 -10.60 16.86 16.89
CA ALA A 19 -11.26 15.81 16.13
C ALA A 19 -10.59 14.46 16.52
N PRO A 20 -11.37 13.38 16.70
CA PRO A 20 -10.78 12.09 17.01
C PRO A 20 -9.74 11.76 15.94
N SER A 21 -8.56 11.40 16.38
CA SER A 21 -7.47 11.04 15.48
C SER A 21 -7.87 9.76 14.73
N VAL A 22 -8.21 9.88 13.45
CA VAL A 22 -8.48 8.73 12.61
C VAL A 22 -7.13 8.02 12.41
N SER A 23 -6.91 6.89 13.08
CA SER A 23 -5.79 5.99 12.78
C SER A 23 -6.24 5.00 11.74
N PHE A 24 -5.37 4.64 10.82
CA PHE A 24 -5.59 3.49 9.96
C PHE A 24 -4.68 2.34 10.38
N ARG A 25 -5.19 1.13 10.18
CA ARG A 25 -4.45 -0.10 10.44
C ARG A 25 -4.09 -0.74 9.14
N LEU A 26 -2.80 -0.95 8.92
CA LEU A 26 -2.26 -1.72 7.81
C LEU A 26 -2.04 -3.16 8.25
N THR A 27 -2.62 -4.13 7.55
CA THR A 27 -2.36 -5.57 7.72
C THR A 27 -1.63 -6.09 6.50
N ILE A 28 -0.49 -6.74 6.68
CA ILE A 28 0.25 -7.42 5.60
C ILE A 28 -0.48 -8.72 5.28
N LEU A 29 -1.03 -8.85 4.09
CA LEU A 29 -1.65 -10.09 3.61
C LEU A 29 -0.67 -10.95 2.82
N GLY A 30 0.25 -10.31 2.10
CA GLY A 30 1.30 -10.94 1.34
C GLY A 30 2.47 -9.99 1.12
N LYS A 31 3.68 -10.54 1.04
CA LYS A 31 4.92 -9.76 0.93
C LYS A 31 5.93 -10.38 -0.04
N SER A 32 5.58 -11.51 -0.65
CA SER A 32 6.47 -12.22 -1.56
C SER A 32 6.59 -11.48 -2.90
N PRO A 33 7.72 -11.64 -3.59
CA PRO A 33 7.92 -11.05 -4.93
C PRO A 33 7.14 -11.84 -6.00
N SER A 34 7.68 -11.95 -7.20
CA SER A 34 7.04 -12.58 -8.37
C SER A 34 6.54 -14.02 -8.15
N TRP A 35 6.98 -14.69 -7.11
CA TRP A 35 6.50 -16.00 -6.66
C TRP A 35 6.27 -16.02 -5.15
N GLN A 36 5.33 -16.81 -4.72
CA GLN A 36 4.98 -16.92 -3.30
C GLN A 36 6.07 -17.63 -2.50
N ASP A 37 6.28 -17.17 -1.29
CA ASP A 37 6.94 -17.94 -0.25
C ASP A 37 6.15 -19.20 0.07
N ARG A 38 6.77 -20.18 0.76
CA ARG A 38 6.05 -21.36 1.21
C ARG A 38 4.88 -20.96 2.10
N ASP A 39 3.66 -21.35 1.71
CA ASP A 39 2.41 -20.99 2.37
C ASP A 39 2.12 -19.46 2.39
N GLY A 40 2.88 -18.68 1.63
CA GLY A 40 2.80 -17.22 1.56
C GLY A 40 1.91 -16.70 0.44
N ALA A 41 1.89 -15.38 0.32
CA ALA A 41 1.22 -14.65 -0.75
C ALA A 41 2.13 -13.56 -1.32
N CYS A 42 1.94 -13.23 -2.60
CA CYS A 42 2.55 -12.09 -3.24
C CYS A 42 1.98 -10.76 -2.69
N SER A 43 2.28 -9.64 -3.32
CA SER A 43 1.94 -8.31 -2.78
C SER A 43 0.45 -8.12 -2.53
N GLY A 44 0.10 -7.79 -1.29
CA GLY A 44 -1.25 -7.44 -0.89
C GLY A 44 -1.33 -6.90 0.53
N TYR A 45 -1.96 -5.74 0.70
CA TYR A 45 -1.95 -4.98 1.95
C TYR A 45 -3.34 -4.43 2.24
N LEU A 46 -3.93 -4.84 3.37
CA LEU A 46 -5.25 -4.37 3.78
C LEU A 46 -5.11 -3.14 4.69
N LEU A 47 -5.72 -2.04 4.29
CA LEU A 47 -5.84 -0.83 5.08
C LEU A 47 -7.26 -0.70 5.62
N GLU A 48 -7.39 -0.62 6.94
CA GLU A 48 -8.68 -0.50 7.62
C GLU A 48 -8.77 0.85 8.35
N LEU A 49 -9.84 1.59 8.04
CA LEU A 49 -10.28 2.80 8.74
C LEU A 49 -11.71 2.58 9.25
N PRO A 50 -12.24 3.44 10.12
CA PRO A 50 -13.60 3.28 10.62
C PRO A 50 -14.72 3.21 9.55
N ALA A 51 -14.49 3.84 8.38
CA ALA A 51 -15.45 3.92 7.28
C ALA A 51 -14.96 3.34 5.95
N LEU A 52 -13.74 2.81 5.89
CA LEU A 52 -13.13 2.34 4.64
C LEU A 52 -12.27 1.10 4.89
N SER A 53 -12.49 0.05 4.10
CA SER A 53 -11.60 -1.10 3.96
C SER A 53 -11.00 -1.10 2.55
N LEU A 54 -9.73 -0.79 2.45
CA LEU A 54 -8.99 -0.63 1.20
C LEU A 54 -7.93 -1.72 1.06
N LEU A 55 -7.94 -2.44 -0.06
CA LEU A 55 -6.89 -3.39 -0.41
C LEU A 55 -5.92 -2.72 -1.39
N MET A 56 -4.63 -2.64 -1.05
CA MET A 56 -3.56 -2.24 -1.96
C MET A 56 -2.91 -3.49 -2.53
N ASP A 57 -2.97 -3.65 -3.84
CA ASP A 57 -2.60 -4.83 -4.62
C ASP A 57 -3.33 -6.12 -4.22
N CYS A 58 -3.43 -7.06 -5.15
CA CYS A 58 -4.11 -8.33 -4.97
C CYS A 58 -3.39 -9.44 -5.76
N GLY A 59 -2.15 -9.70 -5.36
CA GLY A 59 -1.29 -10.74 -5.94
C GLY A 59 -1.70 -12.15 -5.54
N ASN A 60 -1.01 -13.13 -6.08
CA ASN A 60 -1.29 -14.55 -5.86
C ASN A 60 -1.31 -14.89 -4.37
N GLY A 61 -2.36 -15.55 -3.89
CA GLY A 61 -2.55 -15.97 -2.51
C GLY A 61 -3.19 -14.91 -1.60
N VAL A 62 -3.24 -13.65 -2.03
CA VAL A 62 -3.78 -12.54 -1.24
C VAL A 62 -5.25 -12.73 -0.91
N PHE A 63 -6.07 -13.22 -1.85
CA PHE A 63 -7.49 -13.42 -1.59
C PHE A 63 -7.74 -14.48 -0.49
N ALA A 64 -6.95 -15.52 -0.44
CA ALA A 64 -7.04 -16.52 0.62
C ALA A 64 -6.63 -15.95 1.99
N LYS A 65 -5.58 -15.11 2.03
CA LYS A 65 -5.13 -14.41 3.25
C LYS A 65 -6.13 -13.33 3.68
N LEU A 66 -6.70 -12.57 2.74
CA LEU A 66 -7.75 -11.60 3.01
C LEU A 66 -8.90 -12.25 3.80
N ARG A 67 -9.39 -13.40 3.37
CA ARG A 67 -10.49 -14.13 4.01
C ARG A 67 -10.18 -14.63 5.43
N ARG A 68 -8.92 -14.65 5.84
CA ARG A 68 -8.52 -14.96 7.22
C ARG A 68 -8.62 -13.76 8.15
N HIS A 69 -8.40 -12.55 7.61
CA HIS A 69 -8.23 -11.33 8.39
C HIS A 69 -9.42 -10.40 8.28
N HIS A 70 -10.18 -10.49 7.18
CA HIS A 70 -11.29 -9.60 6.88
C HIS A 70 -12.38 -10.32 6.07
N ASP A 71 -13.61 -9.85 6.19
CA ASP A 71 -14.70 -10.31 5.33
C ASP A 71 -14.56 -9.64 3.95
N TYR A 72 -14.24 -10.44 2.93
CA TYR A 72 -13.96 -9.92 1.58
C TYR A 72 -15.14 -9.14 0.98
N GLU A 73 -16.38 -9.43 1.44
CA GLU A 73 -17.58 -8.70 1.01
C GLU A 73 -17.62 -7.27 1.55
N ARG A 74 -16.80 -6.95 2.54
CA ARG A 74 -16.71 -5.62 3.18
C ARG A 74 -15.52 -4.81 2.68
N VAL A 75 -14.77 -5.30 1.69
CA VAL A 75 -13.76 -4.50 1.00
C VAL A 75 -14.47 -3.46 0.16
N ASP A 76 -14.24 -2.19 0.44
CA ASP A 76 -14.90 -1.08 -0.26
C ASP A 76 -14.19 -0.73 -1.56
N ALA A 77 -12.85 -0.81 -1.55
CA ALA A 77 -12.03 -0.51 -2.71
C ALA A 77 -10.77 -1.36 -2.78
N VAL A 78 -10.30 -1.57 -4.01
CA VAL A 78 -8.98 -2.11 -4.33
C VAL A 78 -8.22 -1.04 -5.11
N ILE A 79 -6.93 -0.82 -4.81
CA ILE A 79 -6.04 0.04 -5.61
C ILE A 79 -4.87 -0.81 -6.07
N LEU A 80 -4.59 -0.80 -7.37
CA LEU A 80 -3.43 -1.48 -7.95
C LEU A 80 -2.30 -0.48 -8.19
N SER A 81 -1.10 -0.86 -7.77
CA SER A 81 0.12 -0.08 -8.03
C SER A 81 0.59 -0.22 -9.48
N HIS A 82 0.54 -1.44 -10.01
CA HIS A 82 0.89 -1.79 -11.39
C HIS A 82 0.28 -3.14 -11.81
N LEU A 83 0.59 -3.63 -13.02
CA LEU A 83 -0.11 -4.75 -13.63
C LEU A 83 0.73 -6.04 -13.75
N HIS A 84 1.79 -6.22 -12.98
CA HIS A 84 2.45 -7.51 -12.90
C HIS A 84 1.55 -8.55 -12.22
N ALA A 85 1.77 -9.81 -12.56
CA ALA A 85 0.96 -10.95 -12.12
C ALA A 85 0.85 -11.05 -10.59
N ASP A 86 1.95 -10.86 -9.90
CA ASP A 86 2.09 -10.93 -8.45
C ASP A 86 1.45 -9.74 -7.69
N HIS A 87 0.83 -8.81 -8.42
CA HIS A 87 0.04 -7.70 -7.88
C HIS A 87 -1.44 -7.77 -8.25
N VAL A 88 -1.84 -8.65 -9.20
CA VAL A 88 -3.21 -8.60 -9.74
C VAL A 88 -3.92 -9.95 -9.84
N LEU A 89 -3.22 -11.09 -9.83
CA LEU A 89 -3.82 -12.37 -10.22
C LEU A 89 -4.95 -12.84 -9.31
N ASP A 90 -4.93 -12.54 -8.03
CA ASP A 90 -6.03 -12.92 -7.13
C ASP A 90 -7.28 -12.04 -7.25
N LEU A 91 -7.25 -11.00 -8.11
CA LEU A 91 -8.50 -10.36 -8.55
C LEU A 91 -9.44 -11.36 -9.23
N VAL A 92 -8.91 -12.40 -9.88
CA VAL A 92 -9.71 -13.43 -10.56
C VAL A 92 -10.55 -14.24 -9.56
N PRO A 93 -9.97 -14.96 -8.57
CA PRO A 93 -10.77 -15.67 -7.57
C PRO A 93 -11.61 -14.73 -6.72
N PHE A 94 -11.16 -13.50 -6.47
CA PHE A 94 -11.95 -12.49 -5.77
C PHE A 94 -13.20 -12.12 -6.58
N ALA A 95 -13.07 -11.87 -7.88
CA ALA A 95 -14.18 -11.59 -8.77
C ALA A 95 -15.19 -12.75 -8.82
N TYR A 96 -14.72 -13.99 -8.92
CA TYR A 96 -15.58 -15.16 -8.85
C TYR A 96 -16.34 -15.23 -7.52
N ALA A 97 -15.70 -14.96 -6.40
CA ALA A 97 -16.36 -14.97 -5.08
C ALA A 97 -17.42 -13.88 -4.97
N LEU A 98 -17.17 -12.68 -5.48
CA LEU A 98 -18.14 -11.57 -5.50
C LEU A 98 -19.36 -11.88 -6.41
N ARG A 99 -19.13 -12.56 -7.52
CA ARG A 99 -20.18 -12.82 -8.53
C ARG A 99 -21.01 -14.08 -8.23
N PHE A 100 -20.38 -15.11 -7.71
CA PHE A 100 -20.97 -16.46 -7.62
C PHE A 100 -20.90 -17.04 -6.20
N GLY A 101 -20.35 -16.31 -5.25
CA GLY A 101 -20.31 -16.72 -3.85
C GLY A 101 -21.70 -16.82 -3.23
N PRO A 102 -21.85 -17.53 -2.11
CA PRO A 102 -23.15 -17.75 -1.46
C PRO A 102 -23.73 -16.48 -0.85
N ARG A 103 -22.92 -15.46 -0.61
CA ARG A 103 -23.31 -14.15 -0.11
C ARG A 103 -23.01 -13.10 -1.16
N LEU A 104 -24.04 -12.48 -1.71
CA LEU A 104 -23.90 -11.47 -2.75
C LEU A 104 -24.02 -10.08 -2.15
N ARG A 105 -23.15 -9.17 -2.58
CA ARG A 105 -23.28 -7.73 -2.30
C ARG A 105 -24.35 -7.14 -3.21
N SER A 106 -24.96 -6.03 -2.73
CA SER A 106 -25.86 -5.21 -3.54
C SER A 106 -25.11 -4.28 -4.51
N ASP A 107 -23.87 -3.95 -4.17
CA ASP A 107 -22.98 -3.03 -4.89
C ASP A 107 -21.63 -3.69 -5.20
N ARG A 108 -20.96 -3.16 -6.18
CA ARG A 108 -19.62 -3.63 -6.56
C ARG A 108 -18.56 -2.79 -5.84
N PRO A 109 -17.51 -3.40 -5.25
CA PRO A 109 -16.39 -2.63 -4.72
C PRO A 109 -15.69 -1.87 -5.86
N LEU A 110 -15.11 -0.72 -5.52
CA LEU A 110 -14.31 0.05 -6.47
C LEU A 110 -13.00 -0.71 -6.78
N LEU A 111 -12.55 -0.65 -8.03
CA LEU A 111 -11.22 -1.10 -8.43
C LEU A 111 -10.53 0.06 -9.14
N HIS A 112 -9.65 0.73 -8.43
CA HIS A 112 -8.78 1.76 -8.99
C HIS A 112 -7.51 1.12 -9.52
N ALA A 113 -7.24 1.28 -10.80
CA ALA A 113 -6.14 0.62 -11.49
C ALA A 113 -5.38 1.62 -12.39
N PRO A 114 -4.10 1.34 -12.71
CA PRO A 114 -3.33 2.20 -13.60
C PRO A 114 -3.92 2.22 -15.03
N PRO A 115 -3.57 3.23 -15.82
CA PRO A 115 -3.97 3.30 -17.23
C PRO A 115 -3.62 2.03 -18.00
N GLY A 116 -4.58 1.54 -18.81
CA GLY A 116 -4.45 0.29 -19.58
C GLY A 116 -4.91 -0.98 -18.85
N ALA A 117 -5.27 -0.89 -17.59
CA ALA A 117 -5.69 -2.03 -16.77
C ALA A 117 -6.91 -2.77 -17.34
N ARG A 118 -7.91 -2.03 -17.82
CA ARG A 118 -9.10 -2.63 -18.44
C ARG A 118 -8.74 -3.57 -19.58
N THR A 119 -7.85 -3.13 -20.46
CA THR A 119 -7.40 -3.95 -21.61
C THR A 119 -6.60 -5.16 -21.14
N ALA A 120 -5.70 -4.99 -20.17
CA ALA A 120 -4.86 -6.08 -19.65
C ALA A 120 -5.71 -7.14 -18.93
N LEU A 121 -6.63 -6.74 -18.06
CA LEU A 121 -7.49 -7.64 -17.29
C LEU A 121 -8.49 -8.37 -18.20
N ARG A 122 -9.02 -7.72 -19.23
CA ARG A 122 -9.85 -8.40 -20.27
C ARG A 122 -9.07 -9.46 -21.04
N ARG A 123 -7.81 -9.18 -21.42
CA ARG A 123 -6.94 -10.18 -22.06
C ARG A 123 -6.66 -11.35 -21.13
N LEU A 124 -6.37 -11.09 -19.87
CA LEU A 124 -6.14 -12.12 -18.87
C LEU A 124 -7.35 -13.03 -18.75
N CYS A 125 -8.52 -12.49 -18.46
CA CYS A 125 -9.75 -13.26 -18.26
C CYS A 125 -10.31 -13.84 -19.58
N GLY A 126 -9.99 -13.23 -20.72
CA GLY A 126 -10.34 -13.72 -22.06
C GLY A 126 -9.67 -15.04 -22.43
N ALA A 127 -8.53 -15.39 -21.80
CA ALA A 127 -7.86 -16.67 -22.03
C ALA A 127 -8.76 -17.89 -21.74
N TRP A 128 -9.79 -17.72 -20.92
CA TRP A 128 -10.81 -18.76 -20.63
C TRP A 128 -12.26 -18.30 -20.93
N GLY A 129 -12.43 -17.26 -21.77
CA GLY A 129 -13.73 -16.81 -22.25
C GLY A 129 -14.55 -15.99 -21.25
N SER A 130 -13.91 -15.30 -20.30
CA SER A 130 -14.58 -14.49 -19.27
C SER A 130 -14.07 -13.05 -19.27
N GLU A 131 -13.97 -12.42 -20.43
CA GLU A 131 -13.32 -11.11 -20.66
C GLU A 131 -13.83 -9.99 -19.75
N THR A 132 -15.09 -10.00 -19.37
CA THR A 132 -15.71 -8.97 -18.54
C THR A 132 -15.75 -9.31 -17.05
N LEU A 133 -15.17 -10.45 -16.64
CA LEU A 133 -15.27 -10.97 -15.26
C LEU A 133 -14.94 -9.90 -14.20
N ILE A 134 -13.85 -9.18 -14.40
CA ILE A 134 -13.40 -8.15 -13.42
C ILE A 134 -14.38 -6.98 -13.39
N GLU A 135 -14.82 -6.48 -14.54
CA GLU A 135 -15.75 -5.35 -14.63
C GLU A 135 -17.18 -5.73 -14.16
N ASP A 136 -17.54 -7.02 -14.24
CA ASP A 136 -18.80 -7.53 -13.72
C ASP A 136 -18.78 -7.60 -12.18
N ALA A 137 -17.62 -7.83 -11.59
CA ALA A 137 -17.43 -7.97 -10.14
C ALA A 137 -17.07 -6.66 -9.44
N PHE A 138 -16.32 -5.79 -10.10
CA PHE A 138 -15.80 -4.53 -9.58
C PHE A 138 -16.29 -3.36 -10.43
N GLU A 139 -16.40 -2.18 -9.82
CA GLU A 139 -16.50 -0.93 -10.55
C GLU A 139 -15.08 -0.47 -10.93
N LEU A 140 -14.60 -0.91 -12.10
CA LEU A 140 -13.25 -0.62 -12.59
C LEU A 140 -13.12 0.82 -13.07
N ARG A 141 -12.21 1.57 -12.47
CA ARG A 141 -11.81 2.93 -12.83
C ARG A 141 -10.31 3.00 -13.02
N GLU A 142 -9.84 3.43 -14.17
CA GLU A 142 -8.43 3.75 -14.36
C GLU A 142 -8.18 5.14 -13.77
N TYR A 143 -7.20 5.25 -12.85
CA TYR A 143 -6.88 6.53 -12.23
C TYR A 143 -5.99 7.39 -13.11
N ASP A 144 -6.06 8.71 -12.93
CA ASP A 144 -5.10 9.66 -13.48
C ASP A 144 -3.90 9.74 -12.51
N PRO A 145 -2.69 9.30 -12.92
CA PRO A 145 -1.53 9.33 -12.03
C PRO A 145 -1.07 10.75 -11.65
N SER A 146 -1.49 11.78 -12.41
CA SER A 146 -1.17 13.18 -12.10
C SER A 146 -2.15 13.81 -11.09
N GLY A 147 -3.25 13.11 -10.80
CA GLY A 147 -4.31 13.54 -9.90
C GLY A 147 -4.20 12.96 -8.49
N ALA A 148 -5.32 12.97 -7.79
CA ALA A 148 -5.50 12.33 -6.50
C ALA A 148 -6.89 11.70 -6.43
N LEU A 149 -7.03 10.62 -5.63
CA LEU A 149 -8.32 10.05 -5.29
C LEU A 149 -8.71 10.46 -3.86
N GLU A 150 -10.00 10.69 -3.65
CA GLU A 150 -10.58 10.86 -2.32
C GLU A 150 -11.52 9.68 -2.05
N LEU A 151 -11.20 8.88 -1.03
CA LEU A 151 -11.92 7.67 -0.65
C LEU A 151 -12.27 7.75 0.84
N ASP A 152 -13.51 8.12 1.17
CA ASP A 152 -14.04 8.15 2.54
C ASP A 152 -13.08 8.74 3.61
N GLY A 153 -12.48 9.89 3.29
CA GLY A 153 -11.56 10.61 4.16
C GLY A 153 -10.10 10.19 4.05
N VAL A 154 -9.76 9.34 3.10
CA VAL A 154 -8.40 9.02 2.69
C VAL A 154 -8.12 9.66 1.34
N ARG A 155 -7.08 10.47 1.29
CA ARG A 155 -6.52 11.00 0.04
C ARG A 155 -5.40 10.08 -0.43
N VAL A 156 -5.48 9.65 -1.68
CA VAL A 156 -4.45 8.83 -2.33
C VAL A 156 -3.80 9.64 -3.45
N ARG A 157 -2.47 9.71 -3.44
CA ARG A 157 -1.66 10.29 -4.52
C ARG A 157 -0.78 9.22 -5.13
N PHE A 158 -0.32 9.46 -6.33
CA PHE A 158 0.48 8.54 -7.14
C PHE A 158 1.79 9.22 -7.53
N GLN A 159 2.88 8.45 -7.54
CA GLN A 159 4.18 8.86 -8.06
C GLN A 159 4.66 7.79 -9.04
N PRO A 160 4.86 8.11 -10.32
CA PRO A 160 5.51 7.19 -11.24
C PRO A 160 6.88 6.78 -10.72
N VAL A 161 7.21 5.49 -10.80
CA VAL A 161 8.50 4.95 -10.37
C VAL A 161 9.12 4.08 -11.46
N PRO A 162 10.48 4.02 -11.56
CA PRO A 162 11.15 3.16 -12.54
C PRO A 162 10.86 1.69 -12.28
N HIS A 163 10.29 1.02 -13.27
CA HIS A 163 10.05 -0.42 -13.25
C HIS A 163 9.90 -0.94 -14.68
N TYR A 164 9.79 -2.27 -14.88
CA TYR A 164 9.67 -2.90 -16.20
C TYR A 164 8.35 -2.62 -16.91
N VAL A 165 7.31 -2.25 -16.16
CA VAL A 165 6.01 -1.77 -16.65
C VAL A 165 5.66 -0.46 -15.94
N PRO A 166 4.69 0.33 -16.43
CA PRO A 166 4.21 1.50 -15.71
C PRO A 166 3.78 1.14 -14.29
N ALA A 167 4.51 1.65 -13.30
CA ALA A 167 4.31 1.40 -11.87
C ALA A 167 4.23 2.72 -11.10
N TYR A 168 3.48 2.73 -10.01
CA TYR A 168 3.18 3.93 -9.24
C TYR A 168 3.29 3.66 -7.74
N ALA A 169 4.17 4.38 -7.07
CA ALA A 169 4.13 4.47 -5.62
C ALA A 169 2.83 5.15 -5.16
N LEU A 170 2.30 4.72 -4.04
CA LEU A 170 1.05 5.22 -3.47
C LEU A 170 1.33 5.96 -2.16
N GLU A 171 0.83 7.18 -2.03
CA GLU A 171 0.76 7.86 -0.74
C GLU A 171 -0.70 7.88 -0.27
N LEU A 172 -0.94 7.41 0.94
CA LEU A 172 -2.23 7.42 1.60
C LEU A 172 -2.17 8.33 2.82
N CYS A 173 -3.07 9.31 2.84
CA CYS A 173 -3.14 10.30 3.90
C CYS A 173 -4.56 10.35 4.45
N ALA A 174 -4.73 10.17 5.78
CA ALA A 174 -6.01 10.26 6.46
C ALA A 174 -6.03 11.40 7.48
N GLY A 175 -7.10 12.17 7.50
CA GLY A 175 -7.31 13.25 8.45
C GLY A 175 -6.35 14.43 8.29
N ASP A 176 -5.60 14.76 9.37
CA ASP A 176 -4.55 15.76 9.27
C ASP A 176 -3.32 15.16 8.56
N ALA A 177 -2.62 15.94 7.76
CA ALA A 177 -1.50 15.51 6.89
C ALA A 177 -0.30 14.83 7.60
N ARG A 178 -0.41 14.54 8.90
CA ARG A 178 0.63 13.89 9.70
C ARG A 178 0.60 12.37 9.62
N ARG A 179 -0.52 11.78 9.17
CA ARG A 179 -0.70 10.33 9.09
C ARG A 179 -0.57 9.92 7.65
N ARG A 180 0.65 9.58 7.27
CA ARG A 180 1.02 9.27 5.90
C ARG A 180 1.69 7.91 5.84
N LEU A 181 1.06 7.01 5.10
CA LEU A 181 1.64 5.77 4.62
C LEU A 181 2.11 6.00 3.18
N VAL A 182 3.34 5.65 2.88
CA VAL A 182 3.82 5.53 1.50
C VAL A 182 4.15 4.07 1.22
N PHE A 183 3.59 3.56 0.14
CA PHE A 183 3.95 2.26 -0.45
C PHE A 183 4.74 2.52 -1.73
N SER A 184 5.95 1.96 -1.82
CA SER A 184 6.85 2.22 -2.95
C SER A 184 6.36 1.65 -4.28
N ALA A 185 5.46 0.66 -4.27
CA ALA A 185 5.31 -0.31 -5.34
C ALA A 185 6.65 -1.01 -5.65
N ASP A 186 6.73 -1.72 -6.77
CA ASP A 186 7.99 -2.25 -7.28
C ASP A 186 8.72 -1.16 -8.03
N CYS A 187 9.99 -0.93 -7.69
CA CYS A 187 10.74 0.19 -8.27
C CYS A 187 12.25 0.03 -8.20
N GLY A 188 12.93 0.62 -9.16
CA GLY A 188 14.35 0.93 -9.05
C GLY A 188 14.61 2.16 -8.18
N ALA A 189 15.86 2.35 -7.76
CA ALA A 189 16.26 3.53 -6.98
C ALA A 189 16.04 4.83 -7.78
N ASN A 190 15.34 5.79 -7.16
CA ASN A 190 15.03 7.07 -7.78
C ASN A 190 14.84 8.18 -6.74
N ASP A 191 15.13 9.41 -7.11
CA ASP A 191 15.04 10.56 -6.23
C ASP A 191 13.60 11.06 -6.05
N GLU A 192 12.73 10.82 -7.03
CA GLU A 192 11.33 11.19 -6.99
C GLU A 192 10.60 10.46 -5.86
N LEU A 193 10.91 9.18 -5.61
CA LEU A 193 10.37 8.43 -4.48
C LEU A 193 10.83 9.01 -3.14
N VAL A 194 12.09 9.46 -3.04
CA VAL A 194 12.61 10.12 -1.83
C VAL A 194 11.78 11.37 -1.51
N GLU A 195 11.54 12.23 -2.51
CA GLU A 195 10.74 13.43 -2.32
C GLU A 195 9.27 13.10 -2.00
N PHE A 196 8.71 12.11 -2.67
CA PHE A 196 7.34 11.68 -2.46
C PHE A 196 7.12 11.11 -1.05
N ALA A 197 8.07 10.35 -0.53
CA ALA A 197 8.01 9.74 0.80
C ALA A 197 8.42 10.69 1.95
N ARG A 198 8.88 11.91 1.65
CA ARG A 198 9.46 12.83 2.63
C ARG A 198 8.58 13.05 3.86
N GLY A 199 9.10 12.68 5.05
CA GLY A 199 8.42 12.83 6.34
C GLY A 199 7.19 11.93 6.50
N ALA A 200 7.07 10.83 5.75
CA ALA A 200 6.01 9.84 5.96
C ALA A 200 6.16 9.16 7.32
N GLN A 201 5.06 8.84 7.97
CA GLN A 201 5.05 8.12 9.24
C GLN A 201 5.48 6.66 9.05
N LEU A 202 5.07 6.04 7.94
CA LEU A 202 5.46 4.69 7.56
C LEU A 202 5.77 4.63 6.08
N LEU A 203 6.93 4.09 5.74
CA LEU A 203 7.32 3.73 4.39
C LEU A 203 7.33 2.20 4.28
N LEU A 204 6.35 1.66 3.54
CA LEU A 204 6.32 0.27 3.12
C LEU A 204 7.05 0.20 1.77
N ILE A 205 8.23 -0.40 1.76
CA ILE A 205 9.13 -0.33 0.61
C ILE A 205 9.65 -1.70 0.22
N GLU A 206 9.71 -1.95 -1.08
CA GLU A 206 10.28 -3.18 -1.62
C GLU A 206 11.76 -3.34 -1.26
N ALA A 207 12.21 -4.60 -1.16
CA ALA A 207 13.61 -4.98 -1.01
C ALA A 207 13.83 -6.35 -1.67
N THR A 208 13.54 -6.44 -2.94
CA THR A 208 13.55 -7.68 -3.71
C THR A 208 14.95 -8.31 -3.77
N ARG A 209 15.98 -7.47 -3.70
CA ARG A 209 17.38 -7.88 -3.85
C ARG A 209 18.15 -7.72 -2.55
N LEU A 210 19.04 -8.68 -2.27
CA LEU A 210 20.00 -8.54 -1.17
C LEU A 210 21.15 -7.60 -1.54
N ASP A 211 21.66 -7.75 -2.76
CA ASP A 211 22.78 -7.00 -3.34
C ASP A 211 22.49 -6.61 -4.80
N GLU A 212 23.31 -5.72 -5.34
CA GLU A 212 23.31 -5.39 -6.76
C GLU A 212 23.92 -6.57 -7.54
N TYR A 213 23.43 -6.82 -8.75
CA TYR A 213 24.05 -7.78 -9.66
C TYR A 213 25.09 -7.07 -10.52
N GLU A 214 26.26 -7.68 -10.70
CA GLU A 214 27.36 -7.09 -11.47
C GLU A 214 27.08 -6.98 -12.98
N ASP A 215 26.12 -7.76 -13.50
CA ASP A 215 25.80 -7.91 -14.93
C ASP A 215 24.45 -7.30 -15.35
N ASP A 216 23.90 -6.35 -14.59
CA ASP A 216 22.64 -5.70 -14.97
C ASP A 216 22.89 -4.67 -16.10
N ASP A 217 22.72 -5.09 -17.36
CA ASP A 217 22.76 -4.22 -18.55
C ASP A 217 21.55 -3.27 -18.65
N GLU A 218 20.50 -3.48 -17.85
CA GLU A 218 19.30 -2.63 -17.79
C GLU A 218 19.20 -1.90 -16.44
N PRO A 219 18.59 -0.69 -16.41
CA PRO A 219 18.31 -0.03 -15.13
C PRO A 219 17.52 -0.96 -14.21
N PRO A 220 17.98 -1.19 -12.98
CA PRO A 220 17.34 -2.13 -12.08
C PRO A 220 15.91 -1.69 -11.80
N GLY A 221 14.94 -2.56 -12.08
CA GLY A 221 13.51 -2.36 -11.79
C GLY A 221 13.15 -2.68 -10.33
N HIS A 222 14.11 -3.06 -9.49
CA HIS A 222 13.93 -3.41 -8.08
C HIS A 222 15.05 -2.85 -7.20
N LEU A 223 14.73 -2.66 -5.91
CA LEU A 223 15.67 -2.18 -4.89
C LEU A 223 16.45 -3.30 -4.23
N THR A 224 17.68 -2.98 -3.83
CA THR A 224 18.35 -3.72 -2.77
C THR A 224 17.87 -3.24 -1.39
N ALA A 225 18.10 -4.08 -0.36
CA ALA A 225 17.81 -3.71 1.02
C ALA A 225 18.52 -2.41 1.45
N ALA A 226 19.78 -2.23 1.02
CA ALA A 226 20.54 -1.02 1.31
C ALA A 226 19.94 0.22 0.65
N GLN A 227 19.51 0.11 -0.61
CA GLN A 227 18.84 1.20 -1.33
C GLN A 227 17.51 1.57 -0.67
N ALA A 228 16.71 0.57 -0.26
CA ALA A 228 15.46 0.79 0.47
C ALA A 228 15.70 1.56 1.79
N GLY A 229 16.72 1.16 2.56
CA GLY A 229 17.13 1.87 3.78
C GLY A 229 17.60 3.31 3.51
N ALA A 230 18.41 3.51 2.47
CA ALA A 230 18.91 4.83 2.07
C ALA A 230 17.78 5.78 1.63
N ILE A 231 16.77 5.28 0.89
CA ILE A 231 15.57 6.05 0.53
C ILE A 231 14.85 6.49 1.80
N GLY A 232 14.62 5.60 2.75
CA GLY A 232 13.97 5.92 4.03
C GLY A 232 14.74 6.99 4.81
N GLN A 233 16.05 6.89 4.88
CA GLN A 233 16.93 7.85 5.54
C GLN A 233 16.88 9.24 4.89
N ARG A 234 17.02 9.31 3.57
CA ARG A 234 16.98 10.56 2.80
C ARG A 234 15.60 11.23 2.83
N ALA A 235 14.54 10.43 2.85
CA ALA A 235 13.17 10.91 2.99
C ALA A 235 12.81 11.31 4.43
N ALA A 236 13.68 11.05 5.41
CA ALA A 236 13.44 11.29 6.83
C ALA A 236 12.12 10.71 7.33
N VAL A 237 11.78 9.48 6.91
CA VAL A 237 10.56 8.80 7.35
C VAL A 237 10.68 8.32 8.79
N ASP A 238 9.56 8.17 9.49
CA ASP A 238 9.60 7.72 10.89
C ASP A 238 9.90 6.22 11.01
N ARG A 239 9.31 5.40 10.14
CA ARG A 239 9.44 3.93 10.15
C ARG A 239 9.63 3.40 8.72
N VAL A 240 10.45 2.36 8.60
CA VAL A 240 10.64 1.59 7.36
C VAL A 240 10.20 0.15 7.61
N VAL A 241 9.33 -0.36 6.75
CA VAL A 241 8.93 -1.77 6.68
C VAL A 241 9.32 -2.29 5.30
N LEU A 242 10.24 -3.26 5.26
CA LEU A 242 10.61 -3.91 3.99
C LEU A 242 9.58 -4.94 3.60
N THR A 243 9.23 -4.96 2.32
CA THR A 243 8.29 -5.91 1.70
C THR A 243 8.85 -6.41 0.36
N HIS A 244 8.10 -7.22 -0.35
CA HIS A 244 8.43 -7.72 -1.68
C HIS A 244 9.81 -8.41 -1.73
N PHE A 245 10.06 -9.29 -0.76
CA PHE A 245 11.29 -10.11 -0.69
C PHE A 245 10.94 -11.58 -0.47
N SER A 246 11.77 -12.48 -1.02
CA SER A 246 11.60 -13.93 -0.91
C SER A 246 12.11 -14.46 0.44
N ASP A 247 11.45 -15.50 0.97
CA ASP A 247 11.94 -16.30 2.10
C ASP A 247 13.24 -17.08 1.81
N GLN A 248 13.67 -17.10 0.56
CA GLN A 248 14.96 -17.68 0.14
C GLN A 248 16.14 -16.73 0.41
N LEU A 249 15.89 -15.44 0.70
CA LEU A 249 16.93 -14.50 1.12
C LEU A 249 17.19 -14.63 2.62
N ASP A 250 18.43 -14.36 3.02
CA ASP A 250 18.78 -14.26 4.43
C ASP A 250 18.14 -13.00 5.05
N ALA A 251 17.08 -13.19 5.80
CA ALA A 251 16.30 -12.13 6.43
C ALA A 251 17.15 -11.28 7.40
N ALA A 252 18.15 -11.88 8.08
CA ALA A 252 19.04 -11.15 8.99
C ALA A 252 19.98 -10.22 8.20
N GLN A 253 20.53 -10.69 7.09
CA GLN A 253 21.35 -9.85 6.22
C GLN A 253 20.54 -8.75 5.53
N LEU A 254 19.32 -9.08 5.05
CA LEU A 254 18.40 -8.11 4.45
C LEU A 254 18.15 -6.95 5.42
N ARG A 255 17.77 -7.28 6.66
CA ARG A 255 17.56 -6.30 7.72
C ARG A 255 18.80 -5.49 8.02
N ALA A 256 19.93 -6.15 8.26
CA ALA A 256 21.18 -5.49 8.63
C ALA A 256 21.66 -4.47 7.58
N LYS A 257 21.53 -4.80 6.28
CA LYS A 257 21.89 -3.89 5.17
C LYS A 257 20.98 -2.66 5.14
N ALA A 258 19.67 -2.86 5.30
CA ALA A 258 18.72 -1.74 5.34
C ALA A 258 18.92 -0.85 6.57
N GLU A 259 19.16 -1.44 7.76
CA GLU A 259 19.43 -0.70 9.01
C GLU A 259 20.70 0.11 8.93
N ALA A 260 21.77 -0.45 8.35
CA ALA A 260 23.03 0.27 8.15
C ALA A 260 22.85 1.51 7.27
N ALA A 261 22.01 1.44 6.24
CA ALA A 261 21.71 2.55 5.34
C ALA A 261 20.68 3.54 5.91
N PHE A 262 19.66 3.05 6.65
CA PHE A 262 18.64 3.88 7.27
C PHE A 262 19.13 4.60 8.52
N GLY A 263 20.12 4.02 9.24
CA GLY A 263 20.66 4.54 10.50
C GLY A 263 19.79 4.27 11.73
N ARG A 264 18.70 3.49 11.58
CA ARG A 264 17.76 3.10 12.64
C ARG A 264 17.24 1.70 12.38
N ALA A 265 16.50 1.13 13.34
CA ALA A 265 15.85 -0.18 13.18
C ALA A 265 14.88 -0.19 11.99
N VAL A 266 14.85 -1.32 11.28
CA VAL A 266 14.00 -1.60 10.12
C VAL A 266 13.18 -2.84 10.43
N GLU A 267 11.90 -2.81 10.05
CA GLU A 267 11.00 -3.94 10.19
C GLU A 267 10.93 -4.73 8.87
N LEU A 268 10.78 -6.02 8.96
CA LEU A 268 10.49 -6.90 7.80
C LEU A 268 9.01 -7.24 7.83
N ALA A 269 8.31 -7.03 6.74
CA ALA A 269 6.92 -7.42 6.61
C ALA A 269 6.74 -8.93 6.86
N ALA A 270 5.77 -9.28 7.69
CA ALA A 270 5.33 -10.64 7.91
C ALA A 270 3.82 -10.74 7.76
N GLU A 271 3.36 -11.81 7.12
CA GLU A 271 1.93 -11.98 6.86
C GLU A 271 1.12 -12.09 8.14
N GLY A 272 0.03 -11.33 8.21
CA GLY A 272 -0.82 -11.18 9.39
C GLY A 272 -0.36 -10.11 10.37
N GLU A 273 0.84 -9.54 10.19
CA GLU A 273 1.33 -8.45 11.03
C GLU A 273 0.56 -7.15 10.75
N ARG A 274 0.42 -6.33 11.80
CA ARG A 274 -0.41 -5.12 11.79
C ARG A 274 0.37 -3.92 12.24
N TYR A 275 0.22 -2.82 11.52
CA TYR A 275 0.84 -1.53 11.79
C TYR A 275 -0.24 -0.47 11.96
N ASP A 276 -0.24 0.23 13.10
CA ASP A 276 -1.07 1.42 13.28
C ASP A 276 -0.30 2.65 12.76
N VAL A 277 -0.95 3.43 11.90
CA VAL A 277 -0.39 4.61 11.20
C VAL A 277 -1.25 5.86 11.47
#